data_6320fa90c86e54554a8d3355c0fdcfd1
#
_entry.id   6320fa90c86e54554a8d3355c0fdcfd1
#
_cell.length_a   1.000
_cell.length_b   1.000
_cell.length_c   1.000
_cell.angle_alpha   90.00
_cell.angle_beta   90.00
_cell.angle_gamma   90.00
#
_symmetry.space_group_name_H-M   'P 1'
#
loop_
_entity.id
_entity.type
_entity.pdbx_description
1 polymer ?
#
loop_
_entity_poly.entity_id
_entity_poly.type
_entity_poly.pdbx_seq_one_letter_code
_entity_poly.pdbx_strand_id
1 'polypeptide(L)'
;MTDSRTATLRTDHRTPACAEWVANAVRPDNTDSMSTTVEDSTVETRIDRGTTGGLQTTVDDYIVNLGVATAVIEAIEDDANRTVSDQPTEHTYHE
;
A
#
# COMPACT_ATOMS: atom_id res chain seq x y z
N MET A 1 -32.70 -9.03 5.54
CA MET A 1 -31.77 -7.94 5.50
C MET A 1 -30.37 -8.41 5.79
N THR A 2 -29.45 -7.88 5.10
CA THR A 2 -28.07 -8.32 5.25
C THR A 2 -27.33 -7.38 6.17
N ASP A 3 -26.72 -7.92 7.18
CA ASP A 3 -25.83 -7.14 8.01
C ASP A 3 -24.46 -7.13 7.38
N SER A 4 -23.94 -5.92 7.17
CA SER A 4 -22.61 -5.75 6.66
C SER A 4 -21.69 -5.31 7.76
N ARG A 5 -20.47 -5.80 7.71
CA ARG A 5 -19.39 -5.30 8.52
C ARG A 5 -18.42 -4.61 7.59
N THR A 6 -18.19 -3.34 7.84
CA THR A 6 -17.39 -2.50 6.94
C THR A 6 -16.20 -1.94 7.67
N ALA A 7 -15.06 -1.95 6.99
CA ALA A 7 -13.88 -1.24 7.46
C ALA A 7 -13.37 -0.36 6.34
N THR A 8 -12.84 0.80 6.70
CA THR A 8 -12.20 1.70 5.76
C THR A 8 -10.81 1.98 6.30
N LEU A 9 -9.81 1.70 5.46
CA LEU A 9 -8.42 1.94 5.83
C LEU A 9 -7.86 3.01 4.93
N ARG A 10 -7.19 3.97 5.52
CA ARG A 10 -6.57 5.06 4.79
C ARG A 10 -5.11 5.14 5.14
N THR A 11 -4.29 5.35 4.13
CA THR A 11 -2.87 5.59 4.33
C THR A 11 -2.45 6.80 3.52
N ASP A 12 -1.63 7.65 4.13
CA ASP A 12 -1.12 8.82 3.45
C ASP A 12 0.30 8.53 3.01
N HIS A 13 0.61 8.98 1.81
CA HIS A 13 1.91 8.72 1.20
C HIS A 13 2.58 10.05 0.89
N ARG A 14 3.85 9.97 0.52
CA ARG A 14 4.66 11.16 0.34
C ARG A 14 4.20 11.99 -0.85
N THR A 15 3.78 11.31 -1.91
CA THR A 15 3.36 11.98 -3.14
C THR A 15 2.17 11.24 -3.73
N PRO A 16 1.40 11.91 -4.62
CA PRO A 16 0.34 11.22 -5.34
C PRO A 16 0.85 10.04 -6.16
N ALA A 17 2.05 10.14 -6.72
CA ALA A 17 2.62 9.04 -7.48
C ALA A 17 2.86 7.83 -6.60
N CYS A 18 3.38 8.03 -5.38
CA CYS A 18 3.56 6.94 -4.43
C CYS A 18 2.24 6.27 -4.10
N ALA A 19 1.20 7.08 -3.85
CA ALA A 19 -0.12 6.54 -3.54
C ALA A 19 -0.64 5.68 -4.68
N GLU A 20 -0.47 6.13 -5.94
CA GLU A 20 -0.89 5.34 -7.09
C GLU A 20 -0.12 4.02 -7.19
N TRP A 21 1.18 4.06 -6.96
CA TRP A 21 1.99 2.85 -7.00
C TRP A 21 1.55 1.85 -5.94
N VAL A 22 1.32 2.34 -4.71
CA VAL A 22 0.86 1.47 -3.63
C VAL A 22 -0.50 0.87 -3.96
N ALA A 23 -1.44 1.70 -4.42
CA ALA A 23 -2.77 1.23 -4.78
C ALA A 23 -2.70 0.17 -5.87
N ASN A 24 -1.89 0.40 -6.91
CA ASN A 24 -1.74 -0.55 -8.01
C ASN A 24 -1.12 -1.86 -7.54
N ALA A 25 -0.27 -1.81 -6.52
CA ALA A 25 0.36 -3.02 -5.98
C ALA A 25 -0.62 -3.85 -5.15
N VAL A 26 -1.58 -3.22 -4.45
CA VAL A 26 -2.51 -3.96 -3.59
C VAL A 26 -3.77 -4.40 -4.31
N ARG A 27 -4.20 -3.68 -5.37
CA ARG A 27 -5.45 -4.00 -6.08
C ARG A 27 -5.53 -5.44 -6.58
N PRO A 28 -4.47 -6.02 -7.14
CA PRO A 28 -4.57 -7.40 -7.64
C PRO A 28 -4.96 -8.42 -6.58
N ASP A 29 -4.67 -8.12 -5.31
CA ASP A 29 -5.00 -9.03 -4.22
C ASP A 29 -6.38 -8.76 -3.63
N ASN A 30 -7.05 -7.70 -4.10
CA ASN A 30 -8.37 -7.36 -3.60
C ASN A 30 -9.41 -8.33 -4.17
N THR A 31 -10.41 -8.61 -3.35
CA THR A 31 -11.54 -9.43 -3.75
C THR A 31 -12.72 -8.51 -4.08
N ASP A 32 -13.85 -9.12 -4.49
CA ASP A 32 -15.06 -8.36 -4.81
C ASP A 32 -15.58 -7.56 -3.63
N SER A 33 -15.21 -7.93 -2.41
CA SER A 33 -15.64 -7.23 -1.20
C SER A 33 -14.73 -6.05 -0.87
N MET A 34 -13.74 -5.75 -1.70
CA MET A 34 -12.75 -4.71 -1.42
C MET A 34 -12.71 -3.71 -2.57
N SER A 35 -12.55 -2.44 -2.22
CA SER A 35 -12.46 -1.36 -3.21
C SER A 35 -11.37 -0.40 -2.78
N THR A 36 -10.38 -0.20 -3.65
CA THR A 36 -9.26 0.68 -3.38
C THR A 36 -9.29 1.88 -4.31
N THR A 37 -9.24 3.07 -3.73
CA THR A 37 -9.22 4.32 -4.48
C THR A 37 -8.07 5.18 -4.01
N VAL A 38 -7.67 6.11 -4.87
CA VAL A 38 -6.62 7.08 -4.54
C VAL A 38 -7.20 8.47 -4.68
N GLU A 39 -6.94 9.31 -3.68
CA GLU A 39 -7.28 10.71 -3.76
C GLU A 39 -6.06 11.49 -3.28
N ASP A 40 -5.49 12.29 -4.16
CA ASP A 40 -4.24 12.99 -3.89
C ASP A 40 -3.16 11.98 -3.47
N SER A 41 -2.63 12.11 -2.27
CA SER A 41 -1.59 11.21 -1.77
C SER A 41 -2.13 10.15 -0.83
N THR A 42 -3.44 9.98 -0.78
CA THR A 42 -4.08 9.06 0.15
C THR A 42 -4.63 7.85 -0.58
N VAL A 43 -4.33 6.66 -0.07
CA VAL A 43 -4.94 5.42 -0.54
C VAL A 43 -6.02 5.04 0.46
N GLU A 44 -7.22 4.79 -0.06
CA GLU A 44 -8.34 4.37 0.77
C GLU A 44 -8.85 3.03 0.26
N THR A 45 -8.99 2.07 1.16
CA THR A 45 -9.59 0.79 0.82
C THR A 45 -10.76 0.54 1.74
N ARG A 46 -11.90 0.24 1.13
CA ARG A 46 -13.11 -0.10 1.84
C ARG A 46 -13.33 -1.60 1.71
N ILE A 47 -13.67 -2.23 2.81
CA ILE A 47 -13.87 -3.67 2.88
C ILE A 47 -15.24 -3.94 3.50
N ASP A 48 -16.06 -4.75 2.81
CA ASP A 48 -17.37 -5.15 3.28
C ASP A 48 -17.41 -6.66 3.40
N ARG A 49 -17.77 -7.16 4.57
CA ARG A 49 -17.92 -8.59 4.78
C ARG A 49 -19.18 -8.86 5.58
N GLY A 50 -19.70 -10.08 5.46
CA GLY A 50 -20.92 -10.46 6.15
C GLY A 50 -20.75 -10.84 7.59
N THR A 51 -19.51 -11.10 8.04
CA THR A 51 -19.24 -11.51 9.42
C THR A 51 -18.06 -10.70 9.96
N THR A 52 -18.03 -10.57 11.29
CA THR A 52 -16.92 -9.89 11.96
C THR A 52 -15.62 -10.66 11.76
N GLY A 53 -15.65 -11.99 11.85
CA GLY A 53 -14.45 -12.79 11.65
C GLY A 53 -13.92 -12.67 10.23
N GLY A 54 -14.83 -12.68 9.23
CA GLY A 54 -14.43 -12.49 7.85
C GLY A 54 -13.82 -11.13 7.61
N LEU A 55 -14.41 -10.09 8.19
CA LEU A 55 -13.86 -8.76 8.08
C LEU A 55 -12.47 -8.68 8.69
N GLN A 56 -12.31 -9.22 9.89
CA GLN A 56 -11.03 -9.18 10.58
C GLN A 56 -9.94 -9.87 9.75
N THR A 57 -10.23 -11.06 9.23
CA THR A 57 -9.27 -11.79 8.40
C THR A 57 -8.88 -10.98 7.17
N THR A 58 -9.86 -10.39 6.50
CA THR A 58 -9.60 -9.60 5.29
C THR A 58 -8.77 -8.36 5.60
N VAL A 59 -9.09 -7.68 6.71
CA VAL A 59 -8.33 -6.51 7.13
C VAL A 59 -6.88 -6.90 7.43
N ASP A 60 -6.68 -7.99 8.16
CA ASP A 60 -5.33 -8.44 8.50
C ASP A 60 -4.51 -8.76 7.26
N ASP A 61 -5.12 -9.45 6.29
CA ASP A 61 -4.43 -9.78 5.04
C ASP A 61 -4.10 -8.52 4.26
N TYR A 62 -5.03 -7.57 4.22
CA TYR A 62 -4.82 -6.32 3.51
C TYR A 62 -3.68 -5.53 4.14
N ILE A 63 -3.62 -5.48 5.46
CA ILE A 63 -2.56 -4.75 6.16
C ILE A 63 -1.19 -5.35 5.83
N VAL A 64 -1.08 -6.67 5.77
CA VAL A 64 0.17 -7.32 5.38
C VAL A 64 0.56 -6.93 3.95
N ASN A 65 -0.39 -7.02 3.02
CA ASN A 65 -0.13 -6.68 1.62
C ASN A 65 0.25 -5.21 1.46
N LEU A 66 -0.45 -4.34 2.17
CA LEU A 66 -0.18 -2.91 2.14
C LEU A 66 1.23 -2.62 2.70
N GLY A 67 1.60 -3.28 3.78
CA GLY A 67 2.91 -3.10 4.38
C GLY A 67 4.03 -3.50 3.44
N VAL A 68 3.86 -4.63 2.74
CA VAL A 68 4.85 -5.08 1.77
C VAL A 68 4.95 -4.09 0.60
N ALA A 69 3.80 -3.66 0.07
CA ALA A 69 3.78 -2.71 -1.05
C ALA A 69 4.45 -1.40 -0.67
N THR A 70 4.14 -0.88 0.52
CA THR A 70 4.70 0.37 1.00
C THR A 70 6.21 0.25 1.18
N ALA A 71 6.68 -0.86 1.76
CA ALA A 71 8.11 -1.06 1.97
C ALA A 71 8.87 -1.12 0.66
N VAL A 72 8.30 -1.79 -0.35
CA VAL A 72 8.95 -1.89 -1.66
C VAL A 72 9.04 -0.52 -2.31
N ILE A 73 7.95 0.25 -2.30
CA ILE A 73 7.93 1.57 -2.90
C ILE A 73 8.92 2.50 -2.21
N GLU A 74 8.97 2.46 -0.89
CA GLU A 74 9.91 3.31 -0.13
C GLU A 74 11.35 2.94 -0.43
N ALA A 75 11.64 1.65 -0.56
CA ALA A 75 12.99 1.20 -0.89
C ALA A 75 13.41 1.69 -2.28
N ILE A 76 12.50 1.66 -3.24
CA ILE A 76 12.78 2.14 -4.59
C ILE A 76 13.06 3.63 -4.56
N GLU A 77 12.26 4.40 -3.82
CA GLU A 77 12.45 5.83 -3.71
C GLU A 77 13.77 6.19 -3.03
N ASP A 78 14.12 5.47 -1.98
CA ASP A 78 15.37 5.71 -1.29
C ASP A 78 16.57 5.42 -2.19
N ASP A 79 16.49 4.35 -2.97
CA ASP A 79 17.56 4.04 -3.92
C ASP A 79 17.68 5.11 -4.99
N ALA A 80 16.55 5.61 -5.49
CA ALA A 80 16.57 6.65 -6.49
C ALA A 80 17.17 7.93 -5.93
N ASN A 81 16.82 8.30 -4.70
CA ASN A 81 17.36 9.48 -4.07
C ASN A 81 18.86 9.32 -3.82
N ARG A 82 19.26 8.16 -3.39
CA ARG A 82 20.67 7.89 -3.14
C ARG A 82 21.47 7.98 -4.42
N THR A 83 20.92 7.44 -5.50
CA THR A 83 21.58 7.50 -6.79
C THR A 83 21.75 8.93 -7.28
N VAL A 84 20.74 9.74 -7.06
CA VAL A 84 20.79 11.14 -7.50
C VAL A 84 21.81 11.93 -6.70
N SER A 85 21.86 11.72 -5.38
CA SER A 85 22.76 12.51 -4.54
C SER A 85 24.16 11.95 -4.51
N ASP A 86 24.31 10.66 -4.82
CA ASP A 86 25.56 10.00 -4.69
C ASP A 86 26.37 10.16 -5.92
N GLN A 87 27.51 10.53 -5.73
CA GLN A 87 28.32 10.54 -6.83
C GLN A 87 29.25 9.52 -6.71
N PRO A 88 29.31 8.73 -7.26
CA PRO A 88 29.64 7.44 -7.09
C PRO A 88 30.68 7.02 -6.20
N THR A 89 30.71 7.07 -6.04
CA THR A 89 31.20 6.54 -5.39
C THR A 89 31.48 5.66 -5.09
N GLU A 90 31.40 5.19 -5.10
CA GLU A 90 31.52 4.41 -4.70
C GLU A 90 31.57 3.68 -4.50
N HIS A 91 31.89 3.44 -4.42
CA HIS A 91 31.90 2.76 -3.95
C HIS A 91 31.95 2.14 -3.66
N THR A 92 32.30 1.94 -3.51
CA THR A 92 32.33 1.31 -3.02
C THR A 92 32.14 0.56 -2.64
N TYR A 93 32.50 0.18 -2.67
CA TYR A 93 32.42 -0.41 -2.19
C TYR A 93 32.65 -0.94 -2.15
N HIS A 94 32.98 -1.12 -2.25
CA HIS A 94 33.17 -1.29 -2.04
C HIS A 94 33.40 -1.47 -1.88
N GLU A 95 33.73 -1.74 -1.98
CA GLU A 95 34.01 -1.69 -1.65
C GLU A 95 34.09 -1.60 -1.36
#